data_ff3249f9145be381a694b12f67117c4d
#
_entry.id   ff3249f9145be381a694b12f67117c4d
#
_cell.length_a   1.000
_cell.length_b   1.000
_cell.length_c   1.000
_cell.angle_alpha   90.00
_cell.angle_beta   90.00
_cell.angle_gamma   90.00
#
_symmetry.space_group_name_H-M   'P 1'
#
loop_
_entity.id
_entity.type
_entity.pdbx_description
1 polymer ?
#
loop_
_entity_poly.entity_id
_entity_poly.type
_entity_poly.pdbx_seq_one_letter_code
_entity_poly.pdbx_strand_id
1 'polypeptide(L)'
;MCNACCSFGCNDRKRCYETVSRKNLGEFCPEHQCSAPESSDGYRFSKAMTNPGFIGINDIQNTYLPMGFSNFKIEGRGLGSALILEFLLYYMTKPEYQLIVREEIYLDNMLDLF
;
A
#
# COMPACT_ATOMS: atom_id res chain seq x y z
N MET A 1 -4.78 -7.41 -5.64
CA MET A 1 -4.16 -6.26 -4.92
C MET A 1 -4.31 -6.48 -3.43
N CYS A 2 -3.21 -6.48 -2.70
CA CYS A 2 -3.21 -6.84 -1.28
C CYS A 2 -3.52 -5.68 -0.33
N ASN A 3 -3.11 -4.48 -0.68
CA ASN A 3 -3.17 -3.31 0.18
C ASN A 3 -3.98 -2.16 -0.42
N ALA A 4 -5.10 -2.45 -1.04
CA ALA A 4 -5.96 -1.41 -1.60
C ALA A 4 -6.41 -0.42 -0.51
N CYS A 5 -6.35 0.87 -0.83
CA CYS A 5 -6.82 1.92 0.07
C CYS A 5 -8.31 2.21 -0.08
N CYS A 6 -8.91 1.77 -1.18
CA CYS A 6 -10.34 2.01 -1.44
C CYS A 6 -11.22 1.04 -0.68
N SER A 7 -12.34 1.55 -0.17
CA SER A 7 -13.40 0.72 0.39
C SER A 7 -14.03 -0.17 -0.68
N PHE A 8 -14.55 -1.32 -0.28
CA PHE A 8 -15.32 -2.18 -1.16
C PHE A 8 -16.51 -1.41 -1.75
N GLY A 9 -16.70 -1.52 -3.07
CA GLY A 9 -17.79 -0.85 -3.75
C GLY A 9 -17.67 0.67 -3.87
N CYS A 10 -16.47 1.21 -3.71
CA CYS A 10 -16.24 2.65 -3.89
C CYS A 10 -16.63 3.09 -5.31
N ASN A 11 -17.59 3.99 -5.41
CA ASN A 11 -18.10 4.50 -6.69
C ASN A 11 -17.11 5.46 -7.38
N ASP A 12 -16.20 6.05 -6.63
CA ASP A 12 -15.23 7.02 -7.14
C ASP A 12 -13.89 6.39 -7.57
N ARG A 13 -13.73 5.09 -7.44
CA ARG A 13 -12.48 4.40 -7.72
C ARG A 13 -11.95 4.71 -9.13
N LYS A 14 -12.81 4.58 -10.14
CA LYS A 14 -12.44 4.85 -11.53
C LYS A 14 -11.93 6.27 -11.70
N ARG A 15 -12.66 7.23 -11.16
CA ARG A 15 -12.32 8.66 -11.24
C ARG A 15 -11.00 8.97 -10.54
N CYS A 16 -10.76 8.37 -9.37
CA CYS A 16 -9.48 8.50 -8.68
C CYS A 16 -8.31 7.98 -9.51
N TYR A 17 -8.44 6.80 -10.09
CA TYR A 17 -7.41 6.22 -10.93
C TYR A 17 -7.15 7.02 -12.20
N GLU A 18 -8.19 7.51 -12.85
CA GLU A 18 -8.06 8.37 -14.03
C GLU A 18 -7.31 9.66 -13.69
N THR A 19 -7.62 10.28 -12.56
CA THR A 19 -6.94 11.50 -12.10
C THR A 19 -5.45 11.25 -11.84
N VAL A 20 -5.12 10.18 -11.14
CA VAL A 20 -3.72 9.80 -10.88
C VAL A 20 -2.97 9.52 -12.18
N SER A 21 -3.60 8.80 -13.11
CA SER A 21 -3.00 8.48 -14.39
C SER A 21 -2.70 9.74 -15.21
N ARG A 22 -3.62 10.69 -15.26
CA ARG A 22 -3.43 11.97 -15.96
C ARG A 22 -2.31 12.79 -15.34
N LYS A 23 -2.25 12.86 -14.02
CA LYS A 23 -1.15 13.55 -13.31
C LYS A 23 0.20 12.93 -13.64
N ASN A 24 0.27 11.60 -13.70
CA ASN A 24 1.51 10.90 -14.06
C ASN A 24 1.95 11.17 -15.51
N LEU A 25 1.02 11.51 -16.40
CA LEU A 25 1.32 11.92 -17.77
C LEU A 25 1.68 13.41 -17.90
N GLY A 26 1.73 14.14 -16.79
CA GLY A 26 2.04 15.58 -16.79
C GLY A 26 0.86 16.48 -17.12
N GLU A 27 -0.36 15.96 -17.21
CA GLU A 27 -1.55 16.76 -17.44
C GLU A 27 -1.95 17.52 -16.18
N PHE A 28 -2.43 18.76 -16.37
CA PHE A 28 -3.04 19.51 -15.28
C PHE A 28 -4.43 18.94 -14.97
N CYS A 29 -4.58 18.38 -13.79
CA CYS A 29 -5.88 17.92 -13.29
C CYS A 29 -6.16 18.55 -11.92
N PRO A 30 -7.42 19.01 -11.67
CA PRO A 30 -7.81 19.39 -10.33
C PRO A 30 -7.64 18.21 -9.39
N GLU A 31 -7.24 18.46 -8.14
CA GLU A 31 -7.14 17.41 -7.15
C GLU A 31 -8.52 16.81 -6.91
N HIS A 32 -8.60 15.48 -7.04
CA HIS A 32 -9.78 14.74 -6.66
C HIS A 32 -9.68 14.38 -5.18
N GLN A 33 -10.64 14.84 -4.40
CA GLN A 33 -10.73 14.46 -3.00
C GLN A 33 -11.47 13.13 -2.86
N CYS A 34 -10.87 12.21 -2.10
CA CYS A 34 -11.50 10.95 -1.77
C CYS A 34 -12.77 11.19 -0.93
N SER A 35 -13.88 10.55 -1.32
CA SER A 35 -15.15 10.65 -0.60
C SER A 35 -15.24 9.74 0.62
N ALA A 36 -14.19 8.94 0.90
CA ALA A 36 -14.18 8.05 2.05
C ALA A 36 -14.22 8.84 3.38
N PRO A 37 -14.93 8.33 4.41
CA PRO A 37 -15.13 9.06 5.66
C PRO A 37 -13.84 9.49 6.37
N GLU A 38 -12.74 8.78 6.16
CA GLU A 38 -11.46 9.03 6.81
C GLU A 38 -10.40 9.58 5.84
N SER A 39 -10.82 10.14 4.72
CA SER A 39 -9.90 10.63 3.69
C SER A 39 -8.98 11.78 4.17
N SER A 40 -9.44 12.57 5.13
CA SER A 40 -8.68 13.70 5.67
C SER A 40 -7.38 13.30 6.36
N ASP A 41 -7.31 12.08 6.90
CA ASP A 41 -6.12 11.59 7.60
C ASP A 41 -5.07 10.98 6.67
N GLY A 42 -5.39 10.89 5.38
CA GLY A 42 -4.52 10.27 4.39
C GLY A 42 -4.42 8.76 4.52
N TYR A 43 -3.65 8.17 3.62
CA TYR A 43 -3.40 6.75 3.60
C TYR A 43 -2.26 6.41 4.58
N ARG A 44 -2.53 5.50 5.49
CA ARG A 44 -1.55 5.03 6.48
C ARG A 44 -1.52 3.51 6.50
N PHE A 45 -0.38 2.94 6.89
CA PHE A 45 -0.21 1.50 7.02
C PHE A 45 -1.28 0.88 7.93
N SER A 46 -1.51 1.47 9.09
CA SER A 46 -2.51 0.99 10.04
C SER A 46 -3.93 1.01 9.48
N LYS A 47 -4.26 2.01 8.67
CA LYS A 47 -5.58 2.08 8.02
C LYS A 47 -5.76 1.03 6.93
N ALA A 48 -4.71 0.78 6.16
CA ALA A 48 -4.74 -0.28 5.16
C ALA A 48 -5.05 -1.64 5.81
N MET A 49 -4.43 -1.93 6.94
CA MET A 49 -4.64 -3.19 7.65
C MET A 49 -6.06 -3.35 8.21
N THR A 50 -6.75 -2.26 8.49
CA THR A 50 -8.15 -2.31 8.98
C THR A 50 -9.18 -2.35 7.86
N ASN A 51 -8.78 -2.14 6.62
CA ASN A 51 -9.67 -2.22 5.47
C ASN A 51 -10.17 -3.67 5.29
N PRO A 52 -11.50 -3.90 5.14
CA PRO A 52 -12.02 -5.25 4.92
C PRO A 52 -11.43 -5.98 3.71
N GLY A 53 -10.97 -5.23 2.72
CA GLY A 53 -10.32 -5.79 1.53
C GLY A 53 -8.83 -6.04 1.67
N PHE A 54 -8.23 -5.76 2.83
CA PHE A 54 -6.80 -5.99 3.04
C PHE A 54 -6.49 -7.49 3.08
N ILE A 55 -5.49 -7.89 2.30
CA ILE A 55 -5.00 -9.25 2.26
C ILE A 55 -3.66 -9.29 3.01
N GLY A 56 -3.67 -9.90 4.19
CA GLY A 56 -2.49 -10.04 5.03
C GLY A 56 -1.64 -11.27 4.67
N ILE A 57 -0.50 -11.39 5.33
CA ILE A 57 0.41 -12.53 5.14
C ILE A 57 -0.28 -13.86 5.45
N ASN A 58 -1.08 -13.91 6.52
CA ASN A 58 -1.80 -15.13 6.90
C ASN A 58 -2.82 -15.54 5.84
N ASP A 59 -3.52 -14.58 5.25
CA ASP A 59 -4.47 -14.86 4.17
C ASP A 59 -3.74 -15.40 2.94
N ILE A 60 -2.59 -14.82 2.59
CA ILE A 60 -1.77 -15.29 1.48
C ILE A 60 -1.34 -16.73 1.71
N GLN A 61 -0.77 -17.03 2.88
CA GLN A 61 -0.23 -18.35 3.20
C GLN A 61 -1.30 -19.43 3.36
N ASN A 62 -2.41 -19.10 4.00
CA ASN A 62 -3.42 -20.07 4.40
C ASN A 62 -4.58 -20.22 3.43
N THR A 63 -4.84 -19.22 2.61
CA THR A 63 -5.98 -19.18 1.69
C THR A 63 -5.55 -19.13 0.23
N TYR A 64 -4.82 -18.10 -0.17
CA TYR A 64 -4.56 -17.84 -1.59
C TYR A 64 -3.48 -18.73 -2.20
N LEU A 65 -2.37 -18.98 -1.50
CA LEU A 65 -1.35 -19.91 -1.98
C LEU A 65 -1.90 -21.33 -2.13
N PRO A 66 -2.64 -21.89 -1.14
CA PRO A 66 -3.27 -23.20 -1.31
C PRO A 66 -4.27 -23.27 -2.46
N MET A 67 -4.94 -22.16 -2.81
CA MET A 67 -5.85 -22.09 -3.95
C MET A 67 -5.15 -22.01 -5.32
N GLY A 68 -3.82 -21.90 -5.33
CA GLY A 68 -3.04 -21.83 -6.57
C GLY A 68 -2.67 -20.43 -7.04
N PHE A 69 -2.99 -19.39 -6.29
CA PHE A 69 -2.54 -18.03 -6.61
C PHE A 69 -1.06 -17.88 -6.30
N SER A 70 -0.30 -17.31 -7.24
CA SER A 70 1.14 -17.12 -7.09
C SER A 70 1.61 -15.68 -7.31
N ASN A 71 0.74 -14.81 -7.81
CA ASN A 71 1.07 -13.42 -8.10
C ASN A 71 0.23 -12.48 -7.22
N PHE A 72 0.91 -11.63 -6.44
CA PHE A 72 0.29 -10.71 -5.51
C PHE A 72 0.79 -9.29 -5.82
N LYS A 73 -0.15 -8.36 -5.94
CA LYS A 73 0.18 -6.98 -6.26
C LYS A 73 0.11 -6.11 -5.02
N ILE A 74 1.16 -5.34 -4.78
CA ILE A 74 1.21 -4.30 -3.77
C ILE A 74 0.98 -2.96 -4.47
N GLU A 75 0.04 -2.18 -3.96
CA GLU A 75 -0.19 -0.82 -4.45
C GLU A 75 0.94 0.09 -3.97
N GLY A 76 1.52 0.83 -4.91
CA GLY A 76 2.61 1.78 -4.62
C GLY A 76 2.46 3.11 -5.33
N ARG A 77 1.61 3.15 -6.37
CA ARG A 77 1.39 4.38 -7.14
C ARG A 77 0.67 5.41 -6.26
N GLY A 78 1.18 6.55 -6.06
CA GLY A 78 0.61 7.57 -5.20
C GLY A 78 0.92 7.43 -3.71
N LEU A 79 1.62 6.37 -3.30
CA LEU A 79 2.15 6.25 -1.95
C LEU A 79 3.56 6.83 -1.88
N GLY A 80 3.89 7.44 -0.75
CA GLY A 80 5.26 7.87 -0.49
C GLY A 80 6.22 6.70 -0.33
N SER A 81 7.50 6.93 -0.55
CA SER A 81 8.54 5.90 -0.44
C SER A 81 8.56 5.21 0.93
N ALA A 82 8.30 5.94 1.99
CA ALA A 82 8.25 5.39 3.35
C ALA A 82 7.14 4.35 3.51
N LEU A 83 5.93 4.62 2.97
CA LEU A 83 4.82 3.67 3.02
C LEU A 83 5.07 2.44 2.15
N ILE A 84 5.63 2.62 0.97
CA ILE A 84 6.00 1.50 0.09
C ILE A 84 7.00 0.61 0.81
N LEU A 85 8.00 1.19 1.45
CA LEU A 85 9.00 0.45 2.22
C LEU A 85 8.38 -0.35 3.36
N GLU A 86 7.44 0.23 4.10
CA GLU A 86 6.72 -0.47 5.17
C GLU A 86 5.90 -1.65 4.65
N PHE A 87 5.24 -1.53 3.50
CA PHE A 87 4.53 -2.65 2.89
C PHE A 87 5.47 -3.74 2.39
N LEU A 88 6.59 -3.38 1.79
CA LEU A 88 7.60 -4.34 1.36
C LEU A 88 8.18 -5.09 2.57
N LEU A 89 8.47 -4.38 3.64
CA LEU A 89 8.95 -4.98 4.89
C LEU A 89 7.93 -5.97 5.45
N TYR A 90 6.65 -5.57 5.48
CA TYR A 90 5.57 -6.41 5.99
C TYR A 90 5.39 -7.70 5.17
N TYR A 91 5.33 -7.59 3.83
CA TYR A 91 5.04 -8.74 2.97
C TYR A 91 6.25 -9.63 2.68
N MET A 92 7.44 -9.08 2.64
CA MET A 92 8.64 -9.77 2.15
C MET A 92 9.62 -10.20 3.24
N THR A 93 9.45 -9.73 4.47
CA THR A 93 10.32 -10.08 5.59
C THR A 93 9.59 -10.97 6.58
N LYS A 94 10.24 -12.04 7.02
CA LYS A 94 9.69 -12.91 8.05
C LYS A 94 9.46 -12.13 9.33
N PRO A 95 8.34 -12.38 10.06
CA PRO A 95 8.00 -11.60 11.25
C PRO A 95 9.12 -11.49 12.28
N GLU A 96 9.87 -12.56 12.50
CA GLU A 96 10.97 -12.59 13.47
C GLU A 96 12.16 -11.69 13.10
N TYR A 97 12.27 -11.27 11.84
CA TYR A 97 13.36 -10.43 11.36
C TYR A 97 12.93 -9.00 11.04
N GLN A 98 11.64 -8.67 11.11
CA GLN A 98 11.14 -7.36 10.69
C GLN A 98 11.76 -6.20 11.47
N LEU A 99 11.93 -6.35 12.78
CA LEU A 99 12.52 -5.31 13.61
C LEU A 99 13.99 -5.06 13.24
N ILE A 100 14.76 -6.12 13.08
CA ILE A 100 16.18 -6.02 12.73
C ILE A 100 16.37 -5.37 11.36
N VAL A 101 15.61 -5.80 10.37
CA VAL A 101 15.69 -5.24 9.02
C VAL A 101 15.27 -3.78 9.01
N ARG A 102 14.21 -3.42 9.75
CA ARG A 102 13.76 -2.04 9.88
C ARG A 102 14.84 -1.15 10.50
N GLU A 103 15.51 -1.60 11.54
CA GLU A 103 16.60 -0.85 12.18
C GLU A 103 17.77 -0.63 11.21
N GLU A 104 18.17 -1.62 10.46
CA GLU A 104 19.22 -1.50 9.45
C GLU A 104 18.86 -0.51 8.34
N ILE A 105 17.63 -0.59 7.82
CA ILE A 105 17.15 0.32 6.77
C ILE A 105 17.15 1.78 7.27
N TYR A 106 16.64 2.02 8.47
CA TYR A 106 16.61 3.38 9.02
C TYR A 106 18.00 3.89 9.35
N LEU A 107 18.90 3.04 9.83
CA LEU A 107 20.30 3.41 10.08
C LEU A 107 20.98 3.80 8.77
N ASP A 108 20.85 3.01 7.74
CA ASP A 108 21.43 3.30 6.43
C ASP A 108 20.90 4.60 5.83
N ASN A 109 19.60 4.85 5.99
CA ASN A 109 18.96 6.08 5.54
C ASN A 109 19.46 7.30 6.34
N MET A 110 19.64 7.16 7.65
CA MET A 110 20.22 8.21 8.50
C MET A 110 21.67 8.53 8.12
N LEU A 111 22.42 7.53 7.70
CA LEU A 111 23.81 7.68 7.28
C LEU A 111 23.96 8.07 5.81
N ASP A 112 22.84 8.33 5.13
CA ASP A 112 22.82 8.71 3.71
C ASP A 112 23.48 7.68 2.78
N LEU A 113 23.27 6.40 3.10
CA LEU A 113 23.83 5.28 2.36
C LEU A 113 22.91 4.74 1.25
N PHE A 114 21.72 5.27 1.13
CA PHE A 114 20.77 5.01 0.04
C PHE A 114 20.79 6.12 -0.99
#